data_6ecee14f7af28bec8234abb90c5fb671
#
_entry.id   6ecee14f7af28bec8234abb90c5fb671
#
_cell.length_a   1.000
_cell.length_b   1.000
_cell.length_c   1.000
_cell.angle_alpha   90.00
_cell.angle_beta   90.00
_cell.angle_gamma   90.00
#
_symmetry.space_group_name_H-M   'P 1'
#
loop_
_entity.id
_entity.type
_entity.pdbx_description
1 polymer ?
#
loop_
_entity_poly.entity_id
_entity_poly.type
_entity_poly.pdbx_seq_one_letter_code
_entity_poly.pdbx_strand_id
1 'polypeptide(L)'
;MSAQYPVSESFKALDGYDIYRSGNLIVALVVVEGNFGKDLRFYRWQLRKEAWKVDLCRMSVSKWDWDKLAAKVKELKEKHGLK
;
A
#
# COMPACT_ATOMS: atom_id res chain seq x y z
N MET A 1 15.24 -6.18 9.36
CA MET A 1 15.47 -4.81 8.95
C MET A 1 14.16 -4.16 8.55
N SER A 2 13.83 -3.05 9.15
CA SER A 2 12.58 -2.38 8.82
C SER A 2 12.70 -1.70 7.46
N ALA A 3 11.72 -1.94 6.60
CA ALA A 3 11.62 -1.22 5.36
C ALA A 3 11.31 0.24 5.66
N GLN A 4 11.86 1.14 4.86
CA GLN A 4 11.59 2.55 5.03
C GLN A 4 10.57 2.99 3.99
N TYR A 5 9.51 3.62 4.48
CA TYR A 5 8.43 4.11 3.65
C TYR A 5 8.21 5.60 3.92
N PRO A 6 7.95 6.40 2.88
CA PRO A 6 7.82 7.85 3.04
C PRO A 6 6.44 8.25 3.57
N VAL A 7 6.08 7.74 4.74
CA VAL A 7 4.83 8.14 5.41
C VAL A 7 5.00 9.51 6.03
N SER A 8 3.87 10.19 6.29
CA SER A 8 3.92 11.51 6.91
C SER A 8 4.41 11.42 8.35
N GLU A 9 4.83 12.56 8.89
CA GLU A 9 5.35 12.64 10.25
C GLU A 9 4.32 12.23 11.32
N SER A 10 3.04 12.30 10.97
CA SER A 10 1.96 11.88 11.87
C SER A 10 1.89 10.38 12.09
N PHE A 11 2.62 9.61 11.28
CA PHE A 11 2.58 8.15 11.32
C PHE A 11 3.97 7.58 11.43
N LYS A 12 4.02 6.39 12.01
CA LYS A 12 5.24 5.60 12.06
C LYS A 12 5.00 4.30 11.29
N ALA A 13 5.88 4.00 10.35
CA ALA A 13 5.82 2.73 9.62
C ALA A 13 6.48 1.66 10.47
N LEU A 14 5.72 0.65 10.87
CA LEU A 14 6.20 -0.41 11.74
C LEU A 14 6.67 -1.62 10.94
N ASP A 15 6.04 -1.89 9.81
CA ASP A 15 6.31 -3.05 8.98
C ASP A 15 5.73 -2.80 7.61
N GLY A 16 6.12 -3.60 6.64
CA GLY A 16 5.58 -3.45 5.30
C GLY A 16 5.99 -4.56 4.37
N TYR A 17 5.29 -4.62 3.24
CA TYR A 17 5.54 -5.57 2.18
C TYR A 17 5.52 -4.82 0.85
N ASP A 18 6.63 -4.84 0.14
CA ASP A 18 6.73 -4.21 -1.19
C ASP A 18 6.01 -5.08 -2.21
N ILE A 19 4.95 -4.55 -2.78
CA ILE A 19 4.29 -5.18 -3.93
C ILE A 19 5.13 -4.92 -5.18
N TYR A 20 5.64 -3.69 -5.29
CA TYR A 20 6.53 -3.29 -6.36
C TYR A 20 7.41 -2.14 -5.88
N ARG A 21 8.68 -2.17 -6.25
CA ARG A 21 9.60 -1.09 -5.90
C ARG A 21 10.60 -0.86 -7.04
N SER A 22 10.73 0.39 -7.42
CA SER A 22 11.77 0.82 -8.36
C SER A 22 12.39 2.12 -7.83
N GLY A 23 13.28 2.73 -8.61
CA GLY A 23 13.90 3.97 -8.20
C GLY A 23 12.94 5.15 -8.04
N ASN A 24 11.77 5.09 -8.69
CA ASN A 24 10.84 6.21 -8.70
C ASN A 24 9.40 5.83 -8.33
N LEU A 25 9.16 4.58 -7.96
CA LEU A 25 7.82 4.11 -7.64
C LEU A 25 7.87 3.06 -6.54
N ILE A 26 7.03 3.23 -5.53
CA ILE A 26 6.83 2.24 -4.47
C ILE A 26 5.34 1.94 -4.36
N VAL A 27 4.98 0.67 -4.46
CA VAL A 27 3.63 0.18 -4.19
C VAL A 27 3.76 -0.84 -3.09
N ALA A 28 3.10 -0.61 -1.96
CA ALA A 28 3.33 -1.44 -0.78
C ALA A 28 2.13 -1.51 0.15
N LEU A 29 2.07 -2.61 0.90
CA LEU A 29 1.23 -2.69 2.09
C LEU A 29 2.09 -2.29 3.27
N VAL A 30 1.60 -1.38 4.12
CA VAL A 30 2.37 -0.84 5.23
C VAL A 30 1.53 -0.82 6.50
N VAL A 31 2.10 -1.32 7.58
CA VAL A 31 1.51 -1.18 8.91
C VAL A 31 1.98 0.14 9.47
N VAL A 32 1.05 1.04 9.73
CA VAL A 32 1.35 2.37 10.28
C VAL A 32 0.72 2.51 11.65
N GLU A 33 1.36 3.33 12.47
CA GLU A 33 0.85 3.68 13.79
C GLU A 33 0.76 5.20 13.91
N GLY A 34 -0.37 5.67 14.41
CA GLY A 34 -0.61 7.08 14.64
C GLY A 34 -1.45 7.27 15.88
N ASN A 35 -2.09 8.44 16.02
CA ASN A 35 -2.92 8.74 17.18
C ASN A 35 -4.14 7.82 17.30
N PHE A 36 -4.57 7.26 16.20
CA PHE A 36 -5.70 6.34 16.16
C PHE A 36 -5.32 4.89 16.51
N GLY A 37 -4.01 4.60 16.65
CA GLY A 37 -3.49 3.25 16.85
C GLY A 37 -2.84 2.72 15.58
N LYS A 38 -2.89 1.41 15.39
CA LYS A 38 -2.27 0.74 14.25
C LYS A 38 -3.28 0.47 13.15
N ASP A 39 -2.82 0.55 11.90
CA ASP A 39 -3.64 0.26 10.72
C ASP A 39 -2.77 -0.34 9.63
N LEU A 40 -3.36 -1.20 8.83
CA LEU A 40 -2.71 -1.75 7.63
C LEU A 40 -3.27 -1.01 6.42
N ARG A 41 -2.37 -0.41 5.65
CA ARG A 41 -2.77 0.45 4.54
C ARG A 41 -2.09 0.05 3.24
N PHE A 42 -2.79 0.29 2.14
CA PHE A 42 -2.25 0.17 0.79
C PHE A 42 -1.77 1.55 0.35
N TYR A 43 -0.52 1.63 -0.10
CA TYR A 43 0.07 2.89 -0.55
C TYR A 43 0.67 2.75 -1.93
N ARG A 44 0.67 3.86 -2.65
CA ARG A 44 1.51 4.04 -3.81
C ARG A 44 2.17 5.42 -3.73
N TRP A 45 3.50 5.45 -3.84
CA TRP A 45 4.29 6.69 -3.85
C TRP A 45 5.03 6.79 -5.16
N GLN A 46 5.10 8.00 -5.71
CA GLN A 46 5.95 8.31 -6.84
C GLN A 46 6.99 9.33 -6.42
N LEU A 47 8.21 9.19 -6.95
CA LEU A 47 9.27 10.16 -6.75
C LEU A 47 9.08 11.29 -7.76
N ARG A 48 8.87 12.51 -7.27
CA ARG A 48 8.71 13.69 -8.10
C ARG A 48 9.54 14.82 -7.53
N LYS A 49 10.41 15.42 -8.36
CA LYS A 49 11.26 16.53 -7.94
C LYS A 49 12.00 16.22 -6.64
N GLU A 50 12.62 15.04 -6.61
CA GLU A 50 13.41 14.56 -5.48
C GLU A 50 12.61 14.33 -4.19
N ALA A 51 11.30 14.30 -4.27
CA ALA A 51 10.44 14.02 -3.12
C ALA A 51 9.44 12.91 -3.43
N TRP A 52 9.24 12.03 -2.48
CA TRP A 52 8.22 10.99 -2.59
C TRP A 52 6.85 11.58 -2.31
N LYS A 53 5.92 11.38 -3.24
CA LYS A 53 4.54 11.85 -3.12
C LYS A 53 3.60 10.65 -3.14
N VAL A 54 2.68 10.59 -2.19
CA VAL A 54 1.60 9.60 -2.26
C VAL A 54 0.61 10.06 -3.32
N ASP A 55 0.42 9.27 -4.37
CA ASP A 55 -0.43 9.65 -5.49
C ASP A 55 -1.63 8.74 -5.68
N LEU A 56 -1.70 7.63 -4.99
CA LEU A 56 -2.87 6.77 -5.01
C LEU A 56 -3.16 6.32 -3.59
N CYS A 57 -4.42 6.12 -3.34
CA CYS A 57 -5.02 5.98 -2.04
C CYS A 57 -4.19 5.23 -1.00
N ARG A 58 -4.17 5.78 0.17
CA ARG A 58 -3.71 5.17 1.41
C ARG A 58 -4.92 4.49 2.06
N MET A 59 -5.45 3.52 1.35
CA MET A 59 -6.68 2.85 1.76
C MET A 59 -6.40 1.91 2.92
N SER A 60 -7.20 2.03 3.98
CA SER A 60 -7.15 1.07 5.07
C SER A 60 -7.62 -0.28 4.56
N VAL A 61 -6.78 -1.32 4.70
CA VAL A 61 -7.14 -2.66 4.26
C VAL A 61 -7.74 -3.49 5.37
N SER A 62 -7.57 -3.07 6.63
CA SER A 62 -8.09 -3.82 7.77
C SER A 62 -9.61 -3.84 7.86
N LYS A 63 -10.28 -2.93 7.16
CA LYS A 63 -11.74 -2.81 7.16
C LYS A 63 -12.42 -3.65 6.09
N TRP A 64 -11.66 -4.35 5.25
CA TRP A 64 -12.18 -5.05 4.09
C TRP A 64 -11.86 -6.53 4.16
N ASP A 65 -12.73 -7.34 3.59
CA ASP A 65 -12.48 -8.78 3.46
C ASP A 65 -11.59 -9.01 2.23
N TRP A 66 -10.28 -9.08 2.46
CA TRP A 66 -9.31 -9.21 1.38
C TRP A 66 -9.36 -10.58 0.70
N ASP A 67 -9.70 -11.63 1.43
CA ASP A 67 -9.84 -12.96 0.83
C ASP A 67 -10.95 -12.96 -0.21
N LYS A 68 -12.07 -12.33 0.14
CA LYS A 68 -13.20 -12.19 -0.78
C LYS A 68 -12.84 -11.31 -1.97
N LEU A 69 -12.15 -10.19 -1.73
CA LEU A 69 -11.71 -9.30 -2.80
C LEU A 69 -10.73 -10.00 -3.74
N ALA A 70 -9.76 -10.74 -3.20
CA ALA A 70 -8.79 -11.46 -4.00
C ALA A 70 -9.47 -12.50 -4.90
N ALA A 71 -10.42 -13.24 -4.35
CA ALA A 71 -11.19 -14.22 -5.12
C ALA A 71 -11.96 -13.54 -6.25
N LYS A 72 -12.55 -12.38 -5.97
CA LYS A 72 -13.32 -11.63 -6.98
C LYS A 72 -12.41 -11.06 -8.06
N VAL A 73 -11.24 -10.59 -7.68
CA VAL A 73 -10.25 -10.11 -8.65
C VAL A 73 -9.87 -11.23 -9.61
N LYS A 74 -9.61 -12.42 -9.08
CA LYS A 74 -9.27 -13.59 -9.89
C LYS A 74 -10.39 -13.95 -10.85
N GLU A 75 -11.62 -13.97 -10.35
CA GLU A 75 -12.81 -14.28 -11.16
C GLU A 75 -12.97 -13.29 -12.31
N LEU A 76 -12.84 -11.99 -12.03
CA LEU A 76 -13.00 -10.95 -13.04
C LEU A 76 -11.89 -11.01 -14.08
N LYS A 77 -10.67 -11.29 -13.68
CA LYS A 77 -9.56 -11.46 -14.60
C LYS A 77 -9.79 -12.62 -15.56
N GLU A 78 -10.23 -13.76 -15.04
CA GLU A 78 -10.51 -14.94 -15.86
C GLU A 78 -11.67 -14.69 -16.81
N LYS A 79 -12.73 -14.07 -16.32
CA LYS A 79 -13.93 -13.79 -17.10
C LYS A 79 -13.64 -12.88 -18.31
N HIS A 80 -12.73 -11.92 -18.13
CA HIS A 80 -12.44 -10.94 -19.17
C HIS A 80 -11.07 -11.15 -19.84
N GLY A 81 -10.41 -12.26 -19.58
CA GLY A 81 -9.13 -12.57 -20.20
C GLY A 81 -8.00 -11.65 -19.80
N LEU A 82 -8.04 -11.10 -18.61
CA LEU A 82 -6.98 -10.21 -18.09
C LEU A 82 -5.90 -11.01 -17.37
N LYS A 83 -4.71 -10.47 -17.37
CA LYS A 83 -3.59 -11.09 -16.66
C LYS A 83 -3.29 -10.43 -15.33
#